data_c38d9cf1047a04a09389a5404ddaa485
#
_entry.id   c38d9cf1047a04a09389a5404ddaa485
#
_cell.length_a   1.000
_cell.length_b   1.000
_cell.length_c   1.000
_cell.angle_alpha   90.00
_cell.angle_beta   90.00
_cell.angle_gamma   90.00
#
_symmetry.space_group_name_H-M   'P 1'
#
loop_
_entity.id
_entity.type
_entity.pdbx_description
1 polymer ?
#
loop_
_entity_poly.entity_id
_entity_poly.type
_entity_poly.pdbx_seq_one_letter_code
_entity_poly.pdbx_strand_id
1 'polypeptide(L)'
;MKRRYSWPIGIFAIIVVLLIALHIALPYVVRDYLNGKLADMGDYRGQITDVDLALWRGAYKINGLKIVKVDGKVPVPFVNAPVIDLAVSWHSLWYDHAVVAQVQFFNPEINFVDGGANKQNSQTRKGTDWRAQLGKLLPITLDEVQIHDGKITFRNFNSKPPVNMNASN
;
A
#
# COMPACT_ATOMS: atom_id res chain seq x y z
N MET A 1 24.24 47.52 -19.05
CA MET A 1 23.94 47.00 -17.69
C MET A 1 22.86 45.91 -17.62
N LYS A 2 22.68 45.01 -18.65
CA LYS A 2 21.60 44.00 -18.66
C LYS A 2 22.07 42.53 -18.45
N ARG A 3 23.35 42.29 -18.25
CA ARG A 3 23.92 40.92 -18.22
C ARG A 3 24.04 40.27 -16.82
N ARG A 4 23.70 40.98 -15.76
CA ARG A 4 23.89 40.54 -14.37
C ARG A 4 22.72 39.70 -13.80
N TYR A 5 21.54 39.75 -14.42
CA TYR A 5 20.34 39.05 -13.97
C TYR A 5 20.04 37.75 -14.73
N SER A 6 20.73 37.49 -15.83
CA SER A 6 20.45 36.28 -16.64
C SER A 6 20.92 34.99 -15.96
N TRP A 7 21.96 35.05 -15.14
CA TRP A 7 22.50 33.87 -14.47
C TRP A 7 21.62 33.34 -13.33
N PRO A 8 21.13 34.16 -12.39
CA PRO A 8 20.20 33.69 -11.37
C PRO A 8 18.85 33.23 -11.96
N ILE A 9 18.37 33.87 -13.02
CA ILE A 9 17.15 33.44 -13.70
C ILE A 9 17.37 32.07 -14.38
N GLY A 10 18.54 31.85 -15.00
CA GLY A 10 18.87 30.55 -15.58
C GLY A 10 18.94 29.44 -14.56
N ILE A 11 19.59 29.68 -13.42
CA ILE A 11 19.67 28.71 -12.31
C ILE A 11 18.26 28.41 -11.77
N PHE A 12 17.45 29.46 -11.54
CA PHE A 12 16.08 29.28 -11.08
C PHE A 12 15.24 28.43 -12.05
N ALA A 13 15.34 28.72 -13.34
CA ALA A 13 14.64 27.95 -14.37
C ALA A 13 15.06 26.45 -14.36
N ILE A 14 16.36 26.17 -14.21
CA ILE A 14 16.86 24.80 -14.11
C ILE A 14 16.30 24.10 -12.85
N ILE A 15 16.29 24.79 -11.71
CA ILE A 15 15.74 24.22 -10.46
C ILE A 15 14.26 23.89 -10.64
N VAL A 16 13.47 24.79 -11.24
CA VAL A 16 12.04 24.57 -11.50
C VAL A 16 11.84 23.35 -12.41
N VAL A 17 12.61 23.24 -13.48
CA VAL A 17 12.54 22.09 -14.40
C VAL A 17 12.90 20.79 -13.68
N LEU A 18 13.94 20.79 -12.84
CA LEU A 18 14.32 19.63 -12.04
C LEU A 18 13.22 19.23 -11.04
N LEU A 19 12.59 20.19 -10.37
CA LEU A 19 11.49 19.92 -9.45
C LEU A 19 10.27 19.31 -10.17
N ILE A 20 9.94 19.84 -11.36
CA ILE A 20 8.86 19.28 -12.17
C ILE A 20 9.21 17.85 -12.63
N ALA A 21 10.42 17.63 -13.12
CA ALA A 21 10.87 16.30 -13.53
C ALA A 21 10.84 15.30 -12.36
N LEU A 22 11.31 15.72 -11.20
CA LEU A 22 11.26 14.92 -9.97
C LEU A 22 9.83 14.61 -9.55
N HIS A 23 8.93 15.60 -9.59
CA HIS A 23 7.53 15.43 -9.24
C HIS A 23 6.82 14.41 -10.15
N ILE A 24 7.16 14.39 -11.43
CA ILE A 24 6.60 13.43 -12.40
C ILE A 24 7.22 12.04 -12.22
N ALA A 25 8.53 11.96 -11.97
CA ALA A 25 9.24 10.68 -11.89
C ALA A 25 9.02 9.94 -10.56
N LEU A 26 8.88 10.67 -9.47
CA LEU A 26 8.84 10.10 -8.11
C LEU A 26 7.71 9.08 -7.88
N PRO A 27 6.46 9.28 -8.35
CA PRO A 27 5.40 8.29 -8.22
C PRO A 27 5.77 6.94 -8.85
N TYR A 28 6.38 6.95 -10.02
CA TYR A 28 6.80 5.72 -10.71
C TYR A 28 7.91 4.99 -9.94
N VAL A 29 8.90 5.72 -9.43
CA VAL A 29 9.99 5.15 -8.63
C VAL A 29 9.45 4.52 -7.36
N VAL A 30 8.54 5.22 -6.65
CA VAL A 30 7.91 4.71 -5.43
C VAL A 30 7.05 3.48 -5.73
N ARG A 31 6.23 3.52 -6.77
CA ARG A 31 5.42 2.38 -7.21
C ARG A 31 6.29 1.15 -7.49
N ASP A 32 7.35 1.31 -8.27
CA ASP A 32 8.21 0.20 -8.67
C ASP A 32 8.99 -0.37 -7.46
N TYR A 33 9.42 0.50 -6.55
CA TYR A 33 10.03 0.09 -5.29
C TYR A 33 9.07 -0.73 -4.42
N LEU A 34 7.84 -0.24 -4.23
CA LEU A 34 6.81 -0.95 -3.46
C LEU A 34 6.43 -2.27 -4.11
N ASN A 35 6.25 -2.30 -5.43
CA ASN A 35 5.98 -3.54 -6.16
C ASN A 35 7.12 -4.54 -6.03
N GLY A 36 8.38 -4.09 -6.04
CA GLY A 36 9.53 -4.95 -5.77
C GLY A 36 9.49 -5.58 -4.39
N LYS A 37 9.10 -4.83 -3.36
CA LYS A 37 8.94 -5.34 -1.99
C LYS A 37 7.74 -6.28 -1.84
N LEU A 38 6.64 -5.94 -2.49
CA LEU A 38 5.40 -6.73 -2.47
C LEU A 38 5.51 -8.03 -3.28
N ALA A 39 6.42 -8.10 -4.25
CA ALA A 39 6.61 -9.29 -5.08
C ALA A 39 7.21 -10.47 -4.30
N ASP A 40 7.94 -10.21 -3.20
CA ASP A 40 8.62 -11.22 -2.38
C ASP A 40 8.11 -11.20 -0.93
N MET A 41 6.88 -11.64 -0.74
CA MET A 41 6.22 -11.78 0.56
C MET A 41 6.07 -13.25 0.99
N GLY A 42 6.97 -14.13 0.55
CA GLY A 42 6.93 -15.54 0.85
C GLY A 42 5.79 -16.27 0.14
N ASP A 43 4.80 -16.77 0.90
CA ASP A 43 3.63 -17.50 0.34
C ASP A 43 2.65 -16.56 -0.42
N TYR A 44 2.89 -15.25 -0.41
CA TYR A 44 2.02 -14.25 -1.02
C TYR A 44 2.81 -13.34 -1.95
N ARG A 45 2.10 -12.77 -2.91
CA ARG A 45 2.60 -11.72 -3.80
C ARG A 45 1.62 -10.57 -3.79
N GLY A 46 2.16 -9.37 -3.56
CA GLY A 46 1.39 -8.15 -3.67
C GLY A 46 1.73 -7.37 -4.93
N GLN A 47 0.82 -6.52 -5.35
CA GLN A 47 0.99 -5.57 -6.43
C GLN A 47 0.14 -4.34 -6.16
N ILE A 48 0.65 -3.17 -6.52
CA ILE A 48 -0.09 -1.92 -6.59
C ILE A 48 -0.14 -1.41 -8.04
N THR A 49 -1.20 -0.73 -8.39
CA THR A 49 -1.39 -0.20 -9.74
C THR A 49 -0.66 1.12 -9.91
N ASP A 50 -0.85 2.04 -8.96
CA ASP A 50 -0.33 3.39 -9.05
C ASP A 50 -0.13 4.03 -7.68
N VAL A 51 0.66 5.12 -7.65
CA VAL A 51 0.92 5.94 -6.46
C VAL A 51 0.78 7.41 -6.83
N ASP A 52 -0.10 8.12 -6.13
CA ASP A 52 -0.24 9.56 -6.22
C ASP A 52 0.45 10.23 -5.03
N LEU A 53 1.34 11.16 -5.31
CA LEU A 53 2.11 11.86 -4.28
C LEU A 53 1.69 13.32 -4.18
N ALA A 54 1.22 13.72 -3.00
CA ALA A 54 0.95 15.11 -2.65
C ALA A 54 1.98 15.60 -1.61
N LEU A 55 3.23 15.73 -2.05
CA LEU A 55 4.39 16.00 -1.17
C LEU A 55 4.22 17.25 -0.30
N TRP A 56 3.59 18.30 -0.82
CA TRP A 56 3.34 19.54 -0.08
C TRP A 56 2.44 19.34 1.16
N ARG A 57 1.53 18.33 1.09
CA ARG A 57 0.58 17.99 2.15
C ARG A 57 1.06 16.85 3.04
N GLY A 58 2.21 16.24 2.71
CA GLY A 58 2.65 15.02 3.35
C GLY A 58 1.71 13.84 3.14
N ALA A 59 0.93 13.85 2.06
CA ALA A 59 -0.03 12.82 1.75
C ALA A 59 0.39 12.02 0.52
N TYR A 60 0.13 10.73 0.52
CA TYR A 60 0.24 9.88 -0.66
C TYR A 60 -0.90 8.86 -0.70
N LYS A 61 -1.30 8.54 -1.90
CA LYS A 61 -2.39 7.60 -2.15
C LYS A 61 -1.85 6.41 -2.93
N ILE A 62 -2.17 5.22 -2.46
CA ILE A 62 -1.87 3.97 -3.16
C ILE A 62 -3.15 3.47 -3.80
N ASN A 63 -3.10 3.22 -5.09
CA ASN A 63 -4.21 2.72 -5.86
C ASN A 63 -4.02 1.25 -6.22
N GLY A 64 -5.07 0.45 -6.03
CA GLY A 64 -5.16 -0.92 -6.52
C GLY A 64 -4.21 -1.91 -5.84
N LEU A 65 -4.06 -1.84 -4.50
CA LEU A 65 -3.34 -2.88 -3.78
C LEU A 65 -4.08 -4.21 -3.88
N LYS A 66 -3.40 -5.22 -4.38
CA LYS A 66 -3.89 -6.59 -4.45
C LYS A 66 -2.82 -7.56 -3.93
N ILE A 67 -3.20 -8.41 -2.97
CA ILE A 67 -2.34 -9.46 -2.42
C ILE A 67 -2.97 -10.81 -2.73
N VAL A 68 -2.22 -11.65 -3.43
CA VAL A 68 -2.67 -13.01 -3.83
C VAL A 68 -1.72 -14.06 -3.29
N LYS A 69 -2.22 -15.27 -3.10
CA LYS A 69 -1.39 -16.41 -2.74
C LYS A 69 -0.62 -16.93 -3.96
N VAL A 70 0.66 -17.23 -3.79
CA VAL A 70 1.57 -17.56 -4.91
C VAL A 70 1.23 -18.89 -5.56
N ASP A 71 0.78 -19.89 -4.80
CA ASP A 71 0.45 -21.21 -5.32
C ASP A 71 -0.77 -21.26 -6.24
N GLY A 72 -1.47 -20.12 -6.40
CA GLY A 72 -2.52 -19.93 -7.39
C GLY A 72 -3.79 -20.79 -7.25
N LYS A 73 -3.89 -21.59 -6.19
CA LYS A 73 -5.02 -22.50 -5.96
C LYS A 73 -6.22 -21.83 -5.29
N VAL A 74 -6.03 -20.61 -4.79
CA VAL A 74 -7.10 -19.81 -4.20
C VAL A 74 -7.61 -18.81 -5.22
N PRO A 75 -8.91 -18.88 -5.63
CA PRO A 75 -9.43 -18.10 -6.75
C PRO A 75 -9.69 -16.63 -6.41
N VAL A 76 -9.48 -16.22 -5.16
CA VAL A 76 -9.74 -14.85 -4.70
C VAL A 76 -8.51 -14.24 -4.08
N PRO A 77 -8.28 -12.93 -4.23
CA PRO A 77 -7.19 -12.25 -3.55
C PRO A 77 -7.39 -12.33 -2.04
N PHE A 78 -6.30 -12.41 -1.29
CA PHE A 78 -6.33 -12.32 0.17
C PHE A 78 -6.74 -10.92 0.62
N VAL A 79 -6.11 -9.90 0.04
CA VAL A 79 -6.46 -8.49 0.25
C VAL A 79 -6.65 -7.83 -1.11
N ASN A 80 -7.70 -7.03 -1.22
CA ASN A 80 -7.95 -6.14 -2.33
C ASN A 80 -8.34 -4.77 -1.75
N ALA A 81 -7.48 -3.80 -1.85
CA ALA A 81 -7.74 -2.43 -1.39
C ALA A 81 -7.64 -1.48 -2.57
N PRO A 82 -8.78 -1.03 -3.11
CA PRO A 82 -8.82 -0.15 -4.27
C PRO A 82 -8.10 1.17 -4.04
N VAL A 83 -8.28 1.74 -2.85
CA VAL A 83 -7.65 3.02 -2.49
C VAL A 83 -7.20 2.96 -1.03
N ILE A 84 -5.94 3.35 -0.81
CA ILE A 84 -5.35 3.56 0.51
C ILE A 84 -4.81 4.99 0.51
N ASP A 85 -5.33 5.82 1.41
CA ASP A 85 -4.85 7.19 1.60
C ASP A 85 -3.98 7.25 2.85
N LEU A 86 -2.78 7.79 2.71
CA LEU A 86 -1.82 7.90 3.80
C LEU A 86 -1.42 9.37 3.97
N ALA A 87 -1.56 9.86 5.19
CA ALA A 87 -1.11 11.19 5.58
C ALA A 87 0.04 11.07 6.58
N VAL A 88 1.17 11.69 6.26
CA VAL A 88 2.36 11.73 7.12
C VAL A 88 2.41 13.09 7.82
N SER A 89 2.60 13.07 9.12
CA SER A 89 2.79 14.28 9.89
C SER A 89 4.19 14.86 9.66
N TRP A 90 4.28 15.99 8.94
CA TRP A 90 5.53 16.72 8.79
C TRP A 90 6.10 17.21 10.14
N HIS A 91 5.22 17.54 11.09
CA HIS A 91 5.62 17.93 12.43
C HIS A 91 6.39 16.82 13.14
N SER A 92 5.82 15.61 13.15
CA SER A 92 6.46 14.46 13.79
C SER A 92 7.77 14.07 13.09
N LEU A 93 7.85 14.23 11.77
CA LEU A 93 9.08 13.97 11.04
C LEU A 93 10.23 14.92 11.44
N TRP A 94 9.94 16.22 11.63
CA TRP A 94 10.97 17.23 11.91
C TRP A 94 11.32 17.33 13.39
N TYR A 95 10.35 17.15 14.29
CA TYR A 95 10.54 17.37 15.73
C TYR A 95 10.74 16.08 16.51
N ASP A 96 9.99 15.03 16.18
CA ASP A 96 10.01 13.76 16.91
C ASP A 96 10.92 12.72 16.25
N HIS A 97 11.46 13.00 15.06
CA HIS A 97 12.23 12.08 14.22
C HIS A 97 11.48 10.74 13.99
N ALA A 98 10.17 10.79 14.06
CA ALA A 98 9.29 9.66 13.87
C ALA A 98 8.37 9.89 12.66
N VAL A 99 8.20 8.86 11.84
CA VAL A 99 7.22 8.90 10.76
C VAL A 99 5.91 8.40 11.33
N VAL A 100 5.02 9.34 11.67
CA VAL A 100 3.66 9.04 12.13
C VAL A 100 2.72 9.19 10.95
N ALA A 101 1.96 8.16 10.66
CA ALA A 101 1.03 8.15 9.55
C ALA A 101 -0.39 7.80 10.00
N GLN A 102 -1.35 8.50 9.41
CA GLN A 102 -2.76 8.13 9.42
C GLN A 102 -3.06 7.40 8.13
N VAL A 103 -3.73 6.27 8.23
CA VAL A 103 -4.03 5.42 7.08
C VAL A 103 -5.53 5.24 6.97
N GLN A 104 -6.09 5.56 5.80
CA GLN A 104 -7.50 5.36 5.47
C GLN A 104 -7.62 4.37 4.32
N PHE A 105 -8.39 3.32 4.53
CA PHE A 105 -8.73 2.33 3.51
C PHE A 105 -10.13 2.60 3.00
N PHE A 106 -10.29 2.67 1.68
CA PHE A 106 -11.60 2.81 1.04
C PHE A 106 -11.97 1.54 0.29
N ASN A 107 -13.11 0.97 0.65
CA ASN A 107 -13.67 -0.26 0.11
C ASN A 107 -12.69 -1.47 0.14
N PRO A 108 -11.92 -1.68 1.22
CA PRO A 108 -11.03 -2.82 1.27
C PRO A 108 -11.83 -4.13 1.40
N GLU A 109 -11.38 -5.14 0.65
CA GLU A 109 -11.88 -6.50 0.78
C GLU A 109 -10.79 -7.41 1.31
N ILE A 110 -11.09 -8.15 2.38
CA ILE A 110 -10.23 -9.18 2.95
C ILE A 110 -10.94 -10.52 2.82
N ASN A 111 -10.29 -11.49 2.18
CA ASN A 111 -10.85 -12.81 1.98
C ASN A 111 -10.04 -13.86 2.74
N PHE A 112 -10.67 -14.49 3.71
CA PHE A 112 -10.14 -15.64 4.40
C PHE A 112 -10.69 -16.92 3.76
N VAL A 113 -9.82 -17.73 3.20
CA VAL A 113 -10.20 -19.02 2.60
C VAL A 113 -9.62 -20.13 3.45
N ASP A 114 -10.49 -21.01 3.94
CA ASP A 114 -10.11 -22.26 4.58
C ASP A 114 -10.22 -23.42 3.58
N GLY A 115 -9.06 -23.91 3.20
CA GLY A 115 -8.93 -25.07 2.29
C GLY A 115 -8.99 -26.42 3.00
N GLY A 116 -9.33 -26.45 4.29
CA GLY A 116 -9.38 -27.67 5.10
C GLY A 116 -8.00 -28.30 5.29
N ALA A 117 -7.90 -29.62 5.07
CA ALA A 117 -6.65 -30.36 5.22
C ALA A 117 -5.56 -29.95 4.21
N ASN A 118 -5.93 -29.35 3.09
CA ASN A 118 -4.99 -28.92 2.06
C ASN A 118 -4.47 -27.50 2.34
N LYS A 119 -3.28 -27.42 2.89
CA LYS A 119 -2.61 -26.14 3.24
C LYS A 119 -2.41 -25.21 2.04
N GLN A 120 -2.33 -25.73 0.82
CA GLN A 120 -2.12 -24.94 -0.39
C GLN A 120 -3.39 -24.17 -0.79
N ASN A 121 -4.56 -24.66 -0.39
CA ASN A 121 -5.85 -24.04 -0.68
C ASN A 121 -6.35 -23.12 0.44
N SER A 122 -5.55 -22.90 1.50
CA SER A 122 -5.91 -22.09 2.66
C SER A 122 -5.17 -20.78 2.71
N GLN A 123 -5.87 -19.71 3.05
CA GLN A 123 -5.31 -18.37 3.34
C GLN A 123 -5.29 -18.06 4.84
N THR A 124 -5.72 -18.99 5.69
CA THR A 124 -5.84 -18.81 7.15
C THR A 124 -4.66 -19.35 7.94
N ARG A 125 -3.50 -19.54 7.34
CA ARG A 125 -2.37 -20.23 7.96
C ARG A 125 -1.90 -19.54 9.26
N LYS A 126 -1.92 -20.27 10.37
CA LYS A 126 -1.18 -19.95 11.59
C LYS A 126 0.31 -19.94 11.24
N GLY A 127 0.93 -18.77 11.18
CA GLY A 127 2.38 -18.69 10.98
C GLY A 127 2.89 -17.55 10.12
N THR A 128 2.03 -16.85 9.40
CA THR A 128 2.46 -15.60 8.74
C THR A 128 2.21 -14.46 9.70
N ASP A 129 3.28 -13.93 10.30
CA ASP A 129 3.20 -12.70 11.09
C ASP A 129 3.04 -11.51 10.15
N TRP A 130 1.77 -11.17 9.88
CA TRP A 130 1.40 -10.05 9.02
C TRP A 130 1.91 -8.71 9.55
N ARG A 131 2.03 -8.55 10.88
CA ARG A 131 2.59 -7.34 11.47
C ARG A 131 4.06 -7.19 11.11
N ALA A 132 4.82 -8.27 11.23
CA ALA A 132 6.24 -8.28 10.86
C ALA A 132 6.42 -8.07 9.34
N GLN A 133 5.54 -8.62 8.49
CA GLN A 133 5.61 -8.40 7.04
C GLN A 133 5.25 -6.96 6.67
N LEU A 134 4.17 -6.42 7.22
CA LEU A 134 3.77 -5.03 7.00
C LEU A 134 4.80 -4.04 7.57
N GLY A 135 5.39 -4.33 8.73
CA GLY A 135 6.44 -3.50 9.33
C GLY A 135 7.72 -3.46 8.50
N LYS A 136 8.01 -4.49 7.70
CA LYS A 136 9.13 -4.47 6.73
C LYS A 136 8.84 -3.61 5.51
N LEU A 137 7.57 -3.49 5.12
CA LEU A 137 7.14 -2.69 3.98
C LEU A 137 7.12 -1.20 4.30
N LEU A 138 6.70 -0.88 5.51
CA LEU A 138 6.49 0.50 5.96
C LEU A 138 7.09 0.65 7.37
N PRO A 139 8.32 1.18 7.50
CA PRO A 139 8.91 1.50 8.80
C PRO A 139 8.28 2.80 9.34
N ILE A 140 6.95 2.78 9.52
CA ILE A 140 6.14 3.90 10.00
C ILE A 140 5.39 3.48 11.25
N THR A 141 5.26 4.41 12.18
CA THR A 141 4.33 4.25 13.30
C THR A 141 2.94 4.66 12.83
N LEU A 142 1.99 3.72 12.85
CA LEU A 142 0.60 4.01 12.54
C LEU A 142 -0.07 4.61 13.78
N ASP A 143 -0.52 5.86 13.67
CA ASP A 143 -1.24 6.54 14.74
C ASP A 143 -2.74 6.24 14.67
N GLU A 144 -3.28 6.27 13.46
CA GLU A 144 -4.70 6.04 13.22
C GLU A 144 -4.91 5.22 11.96
N VAL A 145 -5.81 4.23 12.05
CA VAL A 145 -6.25 3.41 10.91
C VAL A 145 -7.76 3.50 10.80
N GLN A 146 -8.23 4.04 9.69
CA GLN A 146 -9.66 4.12 9.37
C GLN A 146 -10.01 3.19 8.21
N ILE A 147 -11.16 2.55 8.28
CA ILE A 147 -11.67 1.66 7.24
C ILE A 147 -13.07 2.15 6.85
N HIS A 148 -13.23 2.51 5.59
CA HIS A 148 -14.49 2.95 5.01
C HIS A 148 -15.03 1.87 4.07
N ASP A 149 -16.27 1.44 4.28
CA ASP A 149 -16.96 0.44 3.44
C ASP A 149 -16.17 -0.87 3.29
N GLY A 150 -15.56 -1.31 4.38
CA GLY A 150 -14.75 -2.54 4.40
C GLY A 150 -15.61 -3.79 4.31
N LYS A 151 -15.09 -4.82 3.62
CA LYS A 151 -15.71 -6.14 3.51
C LYS A 151 -14.75 -7.24 3.93
N ILE A 152 -15.18 -8.05 4.87
CA ILE A 152 -14.45 -9.25 5.30
C ILE A 152 -15.27 -10.47 4.88
N THR A 153 -14.67 -11.39 4.16
CA THR A 153 -15.33 -12.61 3.71
C THR A 153 -14.56 -13.83 4.21
N PHE A 154 -15.27 -14.76 4.81
CA PHE A 154 -14.75 -16.08 5.15
C PHE A 154 -15.38 -17.13 4.25
N ARG A 155 -14.56 -17.95 3.61
CA ARG A 155 -15.00 -19.03 2.71
C ARG A 155 -14.38 -20.35 3.13
N ASN A 156 -15.23 -21.38 3.27
CA ASN A 156 -14.79 -22.76 3.40
C ASN A 156 -15.38 -23.57 2.26
N PHE A 157 -14.54 -23.94 1.29
CA PHE A 157 -14.97 -24.70 0.12
C PHE A 157 -15.08 -26.20 0.38
N ASN A 158 -14.54 -26.70 1.50
CA ASN A 158 -14.54 -28.14 1.82
C ASN A 158 -15.67 -28.56 2.76
N SER A 159 -16.40 -27.60 3.34
CA SER A 159 -17.59 -27.90 4.13
C SER A 159 -18.75 -28.32 3.22
N LYS A 160 -19.64 -29.17 3.74
CA LYS A 160 -20.86 -29.59 3.04
C LYS A 160 -22.06 -29.23 3.90
N PRO A 161 -22.87 -28.21 3.55
CA PRO A 161 -22.71 -27.33 2.37
C PRO A 161 -21.51 -26.38 2.51
N PRO A 162 -21.00 -25.80 1.39
CA PRO A 162 -19.95 -24.78 1.44
C PRO A 162 -20.40 -23.58 2.27
N VAL A 163 -19.50 -23.08 3.14
CA VAL A 163 -19.76 -21.92 3.99
C VAL A 163 -19.18 -20.67 3.32
N ASN A 164 -20.01 -19.63 3.21
CA ASN A 164 -19.61 -18.31 2.78
C ASN A 164 -20.25 -17.29 3.70
N MET A 165 -19.45 -16.66 4.57
CA MET A 165 -19.88 -15.63 5.50
C MET A 165 -19.18 -14.32 5.14
N ASN A 166 -19.94 -13.22 5.16
CA ASN A 166 -19.39 -11.89 4.93
C ASN A 166 -19.87 -10.94 6.02
N ALA A 167 -19.01 -10.03 6.39
CA ALA A 167 -19.32 -8.86 7.19
C ALA A 167 -18.91 -7.61 6.39
N SER A 168 -19.77 -6.62 6.38
CA SER A 168 -19.51 -5.32 5.75
C SER A 168 -19.93 -4.20 6.71
N ASN A 169 -19.24 -3.08 6.64
CA ASN A 169 -19.55 -1.87 7.37
C ASN A 169 -20.13 -0.85 6.41
#